data_e67aa7bd312b6378775de855f81e5d09
#
_entry.id   e67aa7bd312b6378775de855f81e5d09
#
_cell.length_a   1.000
_cell.length_b   1.000
_cell.length_c   1.000
_cell.angle_alpha   90.00
_cell.angle_beta   90.00
_cell.angle_gamma   90.00
#
_symmetry.space_group_name_H-M   'P 1'
#
loop_
_entity.id
_entity.type
_entity.pdbx_description
1 polymer ?
#
loop_
_entity_poly.entity_id
_entity_poly.type
_entity_poly.pdbx_seq_one_letter_code
_entity_poly.pdbx_strand_id
1 'polypeptide(L)'
;MKNINEQLKVIKQGTAEIIQEAELIEKLKSKKKLIIKVGLDPTMPDMHLGHTVVINKLRQFQELGHKVVFLIGDYTACIGDPSGRDVTRPAVDSKTIKQNAKKFQKEIFKILDKEKTQVSFNSEWLGELKGLDLIELASHYTVARMLERDDFDKRFKVEKKPIAIHEFLYPLLQAKDSVELKADVELGGTDQKFNLLLGRKLQEDHNMKPQTCIMMPILEGLDGIKKMSKSLNNYISISDE
;
A
#
# COMPACT_ATOMS: atom_id res chain seq x y z
N MET A 1 2.41 4.19 -26.38
CA MET A 1 2.97 4.64 -25.08
C MET A 1 3.87 5.84 -25.33
N LYS A 2 3.90 6.81 -24.41
CA LYS A 2 4.85 7.93 -24.44
C LYS A 2 6.29 7.42 -24.42
N ASN A 3 7.25 8.25 -24.85
CA ASN A 3 8.67 7.88 -24.72
C ASN A 3 9.09 7.82 -23.24
N ILE A 4 10.22 7.17 -22.95
CA ILE A 4 10.65 6.90 -21.56
C ILE A 4 10.87 8.18 -20.77
N ASN A 5 11.45 9.20 -21.38
CA ASN A 5 11.72 10.48 -20.70
C ASN A 5 10.42 11.20 -20.33
N GLU A 6 9.43 11.16 -21.21
CA GLU A 6 8.09 11.72 -20.93
C GLU A 6 7.40 10.94 -19.82
N GLN A 7 7.51 9.62 -19.82
CA GLN A 7 6.96 8.80 -18.74
C GLN A 7 7.62 9.13 -17.40
N LEU A 8 8.96 9.18 -17.36
CA LEU A 8 9.72 9.53 -16.15
C LEU A 8 9.35 10.93 -15.63
N LYS A 9 9.18 11.90 -16.52
CA LYS A 9 8.74 13.25 -16.11
C LYS A 9 7.40 13.21 -15.39
N VAL A 10 6.42 12.49 -15.92
CA VAL A 10 5.09 12.31 -15.27
C VAL A 10 5.21 11.54 -13.96
N ILE A 11 5.98 10.46 -13.94
CA ILE A 11 6.15 9.62 -12.75
C ILE A 11 6.80 10.40 -11.62
N LYS A 12 7.82 11.21 -11.90
CA LYS A 12 8.53 12.03 -10.90
C LYS A 12 7.72 13.20 -10.37
N GLN A 13 6.79 13.71 -11.16
CA GLN A 13 5.99 14.88 -10.76
C GLN A 13 5.16 14.58 -9.51
N GLY A 14 5.37 15.34 -8.43
CA GLY A 14 4.66 15.19 -7.16
C GLY A 14 5.01 13.91 -6.38
N THR A 15 6.05 13.18 -6.76
CA THR A 15 6.58 12.02 -6.02
C THR A 15 7.59 12.50 -4.98
N ALA A 16 7.49 11.98 -3.76
CA ALA A 16 8.42 12.30 -2.68
C ALA A 16 9.73 11.51 -2.81
N GLU A 17 9.64 10.21 -3.14
CA GLU A 17 10.81 9.35 -3.26
C GLU A 17 10.53 8.20 -4.25
N ILE A 18 11.54 7.81 -5.02
CA ILE A 18 11.53 6.60 -5.86
C ILE A 18 12.70 5.72 -5.43
N ILE A 19 12.40 4.55 -4.90
CA ILE A 19 13.44 3.58 -4.53
C ILE A 19 13.74 2.72 -5.73
N GLN A 20 15.03 2.68 -6.10
CA GLN A 20 15.57 1.97 -7.26
C GLN A 20 15.07 2.55 -8.60
N GLU A 21 15.24 3.85 -8.78
CA GLU A 21 14.89 4.53 -10.04
C GLU A 21 15.57 3.89 -11.26
N ALA A 22 16.80 3.43 -11.13
CA ALA A 22 17.50 2.73 -12.22
C ALA A 22 16.73 1.48 -12.68
N GLU A 23 16.20 0.69 -11.73
CA GLU A 23 15.40 -0.49 -12.06
C GLU A 23 14.06 -0.10 -12.74
N LEU A 24 13.45 1.03 -12.33
CA LEU A 24 12.26 1.54 -13.01
C LEU A 24 12.56 1.86 -14.47
N ILE A 25 13.69 2.54 -14.75
CA ILE A 25 14.11 2.88 -16.10
C ILE A 25 14.31 1.59 -16.94
N GLU A 26 14.95 0.57 -16.39
CA GLU A 26 15.12 -0.73 -17.04
C GLU A 26 13.77 -1.39 -17.36
N LYS A 27 12.83 -1.38 -16.42
CA LYS A 27 11.47 -1.91 -16.62
C LYS A 27 10.74 -1.15 -17.73
N LEU A 28 10.83 0.17 -17.76
CA LEU A 28 10.22 1.00 -18.80
C LEU A 28 10.85 0.74 -20.19
N LYS A 29 12.17 0.50 -20.27
CA LYS A 29 12.87 0.13 -21.50
C LYS A 29 12.43 -1.21 -22.06
N SER A 30 11.97 -2.12 -21.24
CA SER A 30 11.55 -3.47 -21.66
C SER A 30 10.34 -3.48 -22.61
N LYS A 31 9.71 -2.33 -22.88
CA LYS A 31 8.47 -2.15 -23.66
C LYS A 31 7.28 -2.96 -23.15
N LYS A 32 7.37 -3.55 -21.99
CA LYS A 32 6.31 -4.30 -21.33
C LYS A 32 5.40 -3.34 -20.58
N LYS A 33 4.10 -3.59 -20.63
CA LYS A 33 3.17 -2.91 -19.72
C LYS A 33 3.50 -3.33 -18.29
N LEU A 34 3.88 -2.39 -17.44
CA LEU A 34 4.16 -2.63 -16.04
C LEU A 34 2.86 -2.85 -15.26
N ILE A 35 2.93 -3.67 -14.21
CA ILE A 35 1.86 -3.86 -13.23
C ILE A 35 2.11 -2.89 -12.08
N ILE A 36 1.23 -1.91 -11.93
CA ILE A 36 1.31 -0.86 -10.93
C ILE A 36 0.26 -1.14 -9.86
N LYS A 37 0.69 -1.40 -8.64
CA LYS A 37 -0.18 -1.73 -7.51
C LYS A 37 -0.30 -0.55 -6.55
N VAL A 38 -1.49 -0.34 -6.01
CA VAL A 38 -1.73 0.37 -4.75
C VAL A 38 -2.68 -0.46 -3.91
N GLY A 39 -2.36 -0.62 -2.63
CA GLY A 39 -3.22 -1.30 -1.66
C GLY A 39 -3.81 -0.32 -0.65
N LEU A 40 -5.10 -0.44 -0.35
CA LEU A 40 -5.77 0.32 0.70
C LEU A 40 -6.70 -0.59 1.51
N ASP A 41 -6.60 -0.49 2.83
CA ASP A 41 -7.45 -1.21 3.77
C ASP A 41 -8.76 -0.46 4.00
N PRO A 42 -9.94 -1.06 3.75
CA PRO A 42 -11.23 -0.42 3.91
C PRO A 42 -11.70 -0.41 5.38
N THR A 43 -10.85 0.11 6.27
CA THR A 43 -11.12 0.16 7.72
C THR A 43 -12.14 1.23 8.12
N MET A 44 -12.44 2.16 7.21
CA MET A 44 -13.44 3.22 7.36
C MET A 44 -14.30 3.30 6.08
N PRO A 45 -15.55 3.82 6.17
CA PRO A 45 -16.50 3.70 5.06
C PRO A 45 -16.17 4.52 3.82
N ASP A 46 -15.45 5.64 3.94
CA ASP A 46 -15.23 6.57 2.83
C ASP A 46 -13.74 6.89 2.66
N MET A 47 -13.32 7.25 1.46
CA MET A 47 -12.00 7.81 1.21
C MET A 47 -11.99 9.32 1.51
N HIS A 48 -10.82 9.84 1.80
CA HIS A 48 -10.58 11.28 1.98
C HIS A 48 -9.51 11.79 1.00
N LEU A 49 -9.36 13.10 0.89
CA LEU A 49 -8.42 13.73 -0.06
C LEU A 49 -6.97 13.20 0.06
N GLY A 50 -6.54 12.78 1.25
CA GLY A 50 -5.23 12.14 1.41
C GLY A 50 -5.04 10.88 0.56
N HIS A 51 -6.10 10.08 0.36
CA HIS A 51 -6.04 8.90 -0.50
C HIS A 51 -5.94 9.29 -1.99
N THR A 52 -6.51 10.44 -2.38
CA THR A 52 -6.48 10.86 -3.78
C THR A 52 -5.07 11.16 -4.29
N VAL A 53 -4.13 11.46 -3.41
CA VAL A 53 -2.73 11.72 -3.77
C VAL A 53 -2.13 10.49 -4.46
N VAL A 54 -2.23 9.33 -3.84
CA VAL A 54 -1.71 8.07 -4.39
C VAL A 54 -2.58 7.55 -5.54
N ILE A 55 -3.91 7.72 -5.47
CA ILE A 55 -4.83 7.27 -6.52
C ILE A 55 -4.64 8.10 -7.81
N ASN A 56 -4.40 9.40 -7.71
CA ASN A 56 -4.06 10.23 -8.88
C ASN A 56 -2.72 9.80 -9.51
N LYS A 57 -1.72 9.40 -8.71
CA LYS A 57 -0.50 8.81 -9.25
C LYS A 57 -0.79 7.52 -10.00
N LEU A 58 -1.64 6.66 -9.47
CA LEU A 58 -2.09 5.44 -10.15
C LEU A 58 -2.79 5.77 -11.48
N ARG A 59 -3.66 6.80 -11.51
CA ARG A 59 -4.27 7.31 -12.74
C ARG A 59 -3.24 7.76 -13.77
N GLN A 60 -2.18 8.47 -13.35
CA GLN A 60 -1.11 8.87 -14.27
C GLN A 60 -0.46 7.64 -14.94
N PHE A 61 -0.21 6.56 -14.21
CA PHE A 61 0.27 5.30 -14.79
C PHE A 61 -0.74 4.66 -15.75
N GLN A 62 -2.02 4.75 -15.44
CA GLN A 62 -3.09 4.28 -16.32
C GLN A 62 -3.11 5.06 -17.65
N GLU A 63 -2.97 6.39 -17.59
CA GLU A 63 -2.88 7.28 -18.76
C GLU A 63 -1.61 7.04 -19.58
N LEU A 64 -0.51 6.60 -18.95
CA LEU A 64 0.72 6.16 -19.63
C LEU A 64 0.56 4.80 -20.32
N GLY A 65 -0.54 4.07 -20.07
CA GLY A 65 -0.87 2.80 -20.71
C GLY A 65 -0.37 1.55 -19.96
N HIS A 66 0.02 1.69 -18.68
CA HIS A 66 0.37 0.58 -17.82
C HIS A 66 -0.88 -0.13 -17.27
N LYS A 67 -0.70 -1.35 -16.77
CA LYS A 67 -1.75 -2.10 -16.08
C LYS A 67 -1.82 -1.63 -14.63
N VAL A 68 -2.93 -1.03 -14.22
CA VAL A 68 -3.10 -0.59 -12.83
C VAL A 68 -3.97 -1.56 -12.05
N VAL A 69 -3.54 -1.84 -10.84
CA VAL A 69 -4.23 -2.72 -9.89
C VAL A 69 -4.52 -1.92 -8.62
N PHE A 70 -5.80 -1.74 -8.34
CA PHE A 70 -6.27 -1.23 -7.07
C PHE A 70 -6.61 -2.41 -6.16
N LEU A 71 -5.77 -2.63 -5.17
CA LEU A 71 -5.94 -3.72 -4.22
C LEU A 71 -6.73 -3.24 -3.00
N ILE A 72 -7.82 -3.91 -2.73
CA ILE A 72 -8.59 -3.74 -1.49
C ILE A 72 -8.08 -4.75 -0.49
N GLY A 73 -7.47 -4.25 0.58
CA GLY A 73 -6.93 -5.05 1.68
C GLY A 73 -8.03 -5.48 2.64
N ASP A 74 -8.97 -6.30 2.19
CA ASP A 74 -10.09 -6.75 3.01
C ASP A 74 -9.69 -7.80 4.05
N TYR A 75 -8.65 -8.58 3.79
CA TYR A 75 -8.04 -9.48 4.77
C TYR A 75 -7.14 -8.73 5.75
N THR A 76 -6.24 -7.89 5.24
CA THR A 76 -5.31 -7.11 6.06
C THR A 76 -6.02 -6.08 6.94
N ALA A 77 -7.16 -5.55 6.52
CA ALA A 77 -8.02 -4.68 7.32
C ALA A 77 -8.51 -5.33 8.63
N CYS A 78 -8.67 -6.67 8.65
CA CYS A 78 -9.03 -7.40 9.88
C CYS A 78 -7.91 -7.36 10.92
N ILE A 79 -6.65 -7.23 10.48
CA ILE A 79 -5.48 -7.13 11.35
C ILE A 79 -5.25 -5.67 11.74
N GLY A 80 -5.31 -4.78 10.75
CA GLY A 80 -5.07 -3.35 10.84
C GLY A 80 -3.60 -2.98 10.71
N ASP A 81 -3.34 -2.02 9.82
CA ASP A 81 -2.00 -1.47 9.60
C ASP A 81 -1.45 -0.80 10.86
N PRO A 82 -0.32 -1.26 11.41
CA PRO A 82 0.33 -0.65 12.56
C PRO A 82 1.11 0.64 12.20
N SER A 83 1.33 0.94 10.92
CA SER A 83 2.17 2.07 10.46
C SER A 83 1.78 3.41 11.07
N GLY A 84 2.76 4.07 11.70
CA GLY A 84 2.61 5.41 12.27
C GLY A 84 1.62 5.49 13.44
N ARG A 85 1.45 4.41 14.21
CA ARG A 85 0.53 4.36 15.36
C ARG A 85 1.25 4.04 16.67
N ASP A 86 0.76 4.67 17.73
CA ASP A 86 1.28 4.47 19.08
C ASP A 86 0.59 3.32 19.84
N VAL A 87 -0.48 2.76 19.28
CA VAL A 87 -1.28 1.67 19.90
C VAL A 87 -1.77 0.70 18.84
N THR A 88 -1.99 -0.54 19.26
CA THR A 88 -2.60 -1.60 18.44
C THR A 88 -3.99 -1.17 17.97
N ARG A 89 -4.28 -1.37 16.69
CA ARG A 89 -5.58 -1.03 16.09
C ARG A 89 -6.64 -2.02 16.56
N PRO A 90 -7.83 -1.56 16.96
CA PRO A 90 -8.96 -2.47 17.16
C PRO A 90 -9.30 -3.19 15.86
N ALA A 91 -9.55 -4.49 15.96
CA ALA A 91 -10.00 -5.29 14.81
C ALA A 91 -11.37 -4.76 14.33
N VAL A 92 -11.51 -4.64 13.01
CA VAL A 92 -12.80 -4.32 12.38
C VAL A 92 -13.44 -5.61 11.93
N ASP A 93 -14.74 -5.76 12.16
CA ASP A 93 -15.45 -6.99 11.77
C ASP A 93 -15.55 -7.15 10.25
N SER A 94 -15.52 -8.38 9.78
CA SER A 94 -15.52 -8.73 8.35
C SER A 94 -16.73 -8.19 7.57
N LYS A 95 -17.91 -8.05 8.23
CA LYS A 95 -19.11 -7.52 7.59
C LYS A 95 -18.95 -6.03 7.28
N THR A 96 -18.45 -5.27 8.25
CA THR A 96 -18.14 -3.83 8.10
C THR A 96 -17.08 -3.63 7.01
N ILE A 97 -16.00 -4.43 6.99
CA ILE A 97 -14.96 -4.38 5.96
C ILE A 97 -15.56 -4.59 4.57
N LYS A 98 -16.41 -5.61 4.39
CA LYS A 98 -17.07 -5.88 3.10
C LYS A 98 -17.98 -4.73 2.64
N GLN A 99 -18.66 -4.06 3.56
CA GLN A 99 -19.48 -2.88 3.24
C GLN A 99 -18.61 -1.70 2.81
N ASN A 100 -17.53 -1.43 3.55
CA ASN A 100 -16.60 -0.36 3.23
C ASN A 100 -15.88 -0.62 1.89
N ALA A 101 -15.47 -1.86 1.62
CA ALA A 101 -14.84 -2.26 0.36
C ALA A 101 -15.71 -1.92 -0.86
N LYS A 102 -17.03 -2.16 -0.77
CA LYS A 102 -17.97 -1.78 -1.83
C LYS A 102 -18.04 -0.26 -2.06
N LYS A 103 -17.93 0.53 -1.00
CA LYS A 103 -17.87 2.00 -1.10
C LYS A 103 -16.55 2.43 -1.73
N PHE A 104 -15.41 1.92 -1.25
CA PHE A 104 -14.09 2.18 -1.83
C PHE A 104 -14.07 1.90 -3.34
N GLN A 105 -14.60 0.76 -3.75
CA GLN A 105 -14.68 0.41 -5.17
C GLN A 105 -15.52 1.40 -5.99
N LYS A 106 -16.57 2.00 -5.43
CA LYS A 106 -17.35 3.05 -6.12
C LYS A 106 -16.57 4.37 -6.17
N GLU A 107 -15.91 4.72 -5.09
CA GLU A 107 -15.21 6.00 -4.95
C GLU A 107 -13.97 6.10 -5.82
N ILE A 108 -13.19 5.01 -5.97
CA ILE A 108 -12.01 5.02 -6.84
C ILE A 108 -12.35 5.33 -8.29
N PHE A 109 -13.53 4.92 -8.76
CA PHE A 109 -13.97 5.18 -10.13
C PHE A 109 -14.45 6.61 -10.38
N LYS A 110 -14.45 7.47 -9.35
CA LYS A 110 -14.50 8.94 -9.55
C LYS A 110 -13.18 9.48 -10.13
N ILE A 111 -12.07 8.73 -9.94
CA ILE A 111 -10.72 9.15 -10.34
C ILE A 111 -10.17 8.24 -11.43
N LEU A 112 -10.30 6.92 -11.30
CA LEU A 112 -9.75 5.93 -12.21
C LEU A 112 -10.77 5.54 -13.29
N ASP A 113 -10.25 5.25 -14.48
CA ASP A 113 -11.04 4.65 -15.58
C ASP A 113 -11.34 3.18 -15.22
N LYS A 114 -12.62 2.85 -15.12
CA LYS A 114 -13.11 1.54 -14.72
C LYS A 114 -12.64 0.42 -15.66
N GLU A 115 -12.65 0.69 -16.95
CA GLU A 115 -12.32 -0.31 -17.98
C GLU A 115 -10.79 -0.64 -18.00
N LYS A 116 -9.97 0.23 -17.40
CA LYS A 116 -8.52 0.10 -17.37
C LYS A 116 -7.98 -0.23 -15.97
N THR A 117 -8.86 -0.44 -15.00
CA THR A 117 -8.47 -0.71 -13.61
C THR A 117 -8.85 -2.14 -13.24
N GLN A 118 -7.86 -2.92 -12.82
CA GLN A 118 -8.13 -4.17 -12.14
C GLN A 118 -8.36 -3.87 -10.66
N VAL A 119 -9.52 -4.26 -10.12
CA VAL A 119 -9.77 -4.28 -8.68
C VAL A 119 -9.54 -5.72 -8.21
N SER A 120 -8.75 -5.90 -7.15
CA SER A 120 -8.45 -7.19 -6.53
C SER A 120 -8.66 -7.11 -5.02
N PHE A 121 -8.93 -8.24 -4.41
CA PHE A 121 -9.11 -8.37 -2.96
C PHE A 121 -8.04 -9.31 -2.42
N ASN A 122 -7.31 -8.92 -1.38
CA ASN A 122 -6.26 -9.79 -0.88
C ASN A 122 -6.77 -11.00 -0.09
N SER A 123 -8.04 -11.03 0.28
CA SER A 123 -8.69 -12.24 0.79
C SER A 123 -8.69 -13.40 -0.22
N GLU A 124 -8.56 -13.14 -1.52
CA GLU A 124 -8.52 -14.16 -2.58
C GLU A 124 -7.34 -15.13 -2.43
N TRP A 125 -6.21 -14.66 -1.93
CA TRP A 125 -5.01 -15.49 -1.69
C TRP A 125 -4.63 -15.59 -0.22
N LEU A 126 -4.82 -14.53 0.58
CA LEU A 126 -4.50 -14.58 2.01
C LEU A 126 -5.49 -15.45 2.79
N GLY A 127 -6.75 -15.53 2.32
CA GLY A 127 -7.76 -16.38 2.92
C GLY A 127 -7.50 -17.88 2.73
N GLU A 128 -6.69 -18.25 1.76
CA GLU A 128 -6.32 -19.65 1.48
C GLU A 128 -5.08 -20.11 2.27
N LEU A 129 -4.37 -19.19 2.93
CA LEU A 129 -3.18 -19.53 3.72
C LEU A 129 -3.53 -20.44 4.89
N LYS A 130 -2.80 -21.55 4.98
CA LYS A 130 -2.86 -22.49 6.11
C LYS A 130 -1.82 -22.09 7.16
N GLY A 131 -1.89 -22.71 8.32
CA GLY A 131 -0.97 -22.42 9.42
C GLY A 131 0.51 -22.56 9.04
N LEU A 132 0.87 -23.57 8.24
CA LEU A 132 2.25 -23.76 7.77
C LEU A 132 2.67 -22.68 6.79
N ASP A 133 1.79 -22.25 5.90
CA ASP A 133 2.09 -21.18 4.93
C ASP A 133 2.35 -19.85 5.65
N LEU A 134 1.65 -19.59 6.75
CA LEU A 134 1.87 -18.42 7.60
C LEU A 134 3.21 -18.49 8.34
N ILE A 135 3.60 -19.67 8.80
CA ILE A 135 4.92 -19.90 9.44
C ILE A 135 6.03 -19.71 8.41
N GLU A 136 5.88 -20.27 7.21
CA GLU A 136 6.82 -20.07 6.11
C GLU A 136 6.95 -18.57 5.78
N LEU A 137 5.84 -17.86 5.59
CA LEU A 137 5.86 -16.42 5.35
C LEU A 137 6.57 -15.66 6.47
N ALA A 138 6.32 -16.02 7.74
CA ALA A 138 6.97 -15.39 8.88
C ALA A 138 8.49 -15.67 8.94
N SER A 139 8.97 -16.77 8.37
CA SER A 139 10.38 -17.15 8.36
C SER A 139 11.25 -16.27 7.45
N HIS A 140 10.65 -15.55 6.50
CA HIS A 140 11.37 -14.65 5.57
C HIS A 140 11.89 -13.36 6.23
N TYR A 141 11.48 -13.07 7.47
CA TYR A 141 11.88 -11.83 8.12
C TYR A 141 12.14 -12.01 9.62
N THR A 142 13.12 -11.33 10.14
CA THR A 142 13.50 -11.45 11.56
C THR A 142 12.83 -10.38 12.42
N VAL A 143 12.60 -10.70 13.71
CA VAL A 143 12.11 -9.72 14.70
C VAL A 143 13.03 -8.51 14.79
N ALA A 144 14.34 -8.69 14.72
CA ALA A 144 15.30 -7.60 14.74
C ALA A 144 15.07 -6.60 13.61
N ARG A 145 14.80 -7.11 12.39
CA ARG A 145 14.48 -6.28 11.23
C ARG A 145 13.10 -5.62 11.34
N MET A 146 12.12 -6.30 11.92
CA MET A 146 10.80 -5.69 12.17
C MET A 146 10.92 -4.49 13.13
N LEU A 147 11.78 -4.62 14.14
CA LEU A 147 12.02 -3.55 15.12
C LEU A 147 12.86 -2.37 14.58
N GLU A 148 13.34 -2.42 13.33
CA GLU A 148 13.94 -1.27 12.65
C GLU A 148 12.88 -0.27 12.13
N ARG A 149 11.60 -0.65 12.11
CA ARG A 149 10.51 0.24 11.73
C ARG A 149 10.29 1.28 12.81
N ASP A 150 10.26 2.56 12.45
CA ASP A 150 10.29 3.70 13.39
C ASP A 150 9.23 3.61 14.49
N ASP A 151 7.99 3.19 14.15
CA ASP A 151 6.90 3.07 15.13
C ASP A 151 7.11 1.88 16.08
N PHE A 152 7.62 0.75 15.60
CA PHE A 152 7.96 -0.38 16.45
C PHE A 152 9.18 -0.07 17.32
N ASP A 153 10.23 0.54 16.78
CA ASP A 153 11.41 0.97 17.52
C ASP A 153 11.02 1.92 18.67
N LYS A 154 10.23 2.94 18.35
CA LYS A 154 9.74 3.91 19.35
C LYS A 154 8.91 3.22 20.44
N ARG A 155 7.92 2.38 20.06
CA ARG A 155 7.07 1.66 21.01
C ARG A 155 7.88 0.71 21.89
N PHE A 156 8.82 -0.03 21.30
CA PHE A 156 9.61 -1.04 22.02
C PHE A 156 10.68 -0.42 22.91
N LYS A 157 11.50 0.49 22.37
CA LYS A 157 12.66 1.03 23.11
C LYS A 157 12.34 2.24 23.98
N VAL A 158 11.51 3.16 23.48
CA VAL A 158 11.28 4.47 24.11
C VAL A 158 10.02 4.43 24.99
N GLU A 159 8.89 4.09 24.40
CA GLU A 159 7.59 4.16 25.08
C GLU A 159 7.28 2.94 25.93
N LYS A 160 8.00 1.83 25.71
CA LYS A 160 7.80 0.52 26.37
C LYS A 160 6.34 0.05 26.30
N LYS A 161 5.69 0.35 25.19
CA LYS A 161 4.30 -0.08 24.89
C LYS A 161 4.30 -1.49 24.28
N PRO A 162 3.28 -2.29 24.53
CA PRO A 162 3.20 -3.64 23.97
C PRO A 162 3.09 -3.60 22.45
N ILE A 163 3.71 -4.58 21.78
CA ILE A 163 3.54 -4.88 20.36
C ILE A 163 3.01 -6.31 20.28
N ALA A 164 1.85 -6.48 19.67
CA ALA A 164 1.27 -7.80 19.52
C ALA A 164 1.86 -8.51 18.28
N ILE A 165 1.99 -9.84 18.34
CA ILE A 165 2.62 -10.63 17.28
C ILE A 165 1.95 -10.45 15.92
N HIS A 166 0.61 -10.31 15.89
CA HIS A 166 -0.11 -10.09 14.62
C HIS A 166 0.27 -8.77 13.92
N GLU A 167 0.78 -7.76 14.66
CA GLU A 167 1.25 -6.53 14.09
C GLU A 167 2.53 -6.74 13.25
N PHE A 168 3.36 -7.74 13.59
CA PHE A 168 4.51 -8.15 12.77
C PHE A 168 4.10 -8.94 11.53
N LEU A 169 2.94 -9.59 11.54
CA LEU A 169 2.44 -10.31 10.37
C LEU A 169 1.88 -9.36 9.30
N TYR A 170 1.33 -8.22 9.70
CA TYR A 170 0.73 -7.28 8.75
C TYR A 170 1.65 -6.91 7.57
N PRO A 171 2.88 -6.40 7.77
CA PRO A 171 3.75 -6.04 6.66
C PRO A 171 4.17 -7.23 5.78
N LEU A 172 4.23 -8.44 6.34
CA LEU A 172 4.50 -9.66 5.58
C LEU A 172 3.32 -10.04 4.66
N LEU A 173 2.09 -9.89 5.14
CA LEU A 173 0.89 -10.12 4.35
C LEU A 173 0.76 -9.11 3.21
N GLN A 174 1.06 -7.82 3.48
CA GLN A 174 1.14 -6.80 2.43
C GLN A 174 2.25 -7.11 1.40
N ALA A 175 3.39 -7.62 1.85
CA ALA A 175 4.48 -8.07 0.97
C ALA A 175 4.04 -9.24 0.08
N LYS A 176 3.28 -10.19 0.62
CA LYS A 176 2.70 -11.31 -0.11
C LYS A 176 1.79 -10.84 -1.26
N ASP A 177 1.02 -9.77 -1.05
CA ASP A 177 0.21 -9.16 -2.10
C ASP A 177 1.05 -8.77 -3.33
N SER A 178 2.27 -8.28 -3.13
CA SER A 178 3.17 -7.89 -4.21
C SER A 178 3.71 -9.10 -4.99
N VAL A 179 3.91 -10.22 -4.30
CA VAL A 179 4.30 -11.50 -4.90
C VAL A 179 3.17 -12.05 -5.76
N GLU A 180 1.94 -12.14 -5.20
CA GLU A 180 0.78 -12.70 -5.90
C GLU A 180 0.40 -11.87 -7.13
N LEU A 181 0.39 -10.55 -7.01
CA LEU A 181 0.09 -9.65 -8.11
C LEU A 181 1.25 -9.51 -9.11
N LYS A 182 2.44 -10.03 -8.78
CA LYS A 182 3.67 -9.85 -9.58
C LYS A 182 3.91 -8.37 -9.89
N ALA A 183 3.77 -7.53 -8.86
CA ALA A 183 3.84 -6.09 -9.02
C ALA A 183 5.22 -5.64 -9.54
N ASP A 184 5.24 -4.83 -10.59
CA ASP A 184 6.47 -4.18 -11.10
C ASP A 184 6.75 -2.88 -10.35
N VAL A 185 5.68 -2.19 -9.89
CA VAL A 185 5.74 -0.95 -9.12
C VAL A 185 4.66 -0.98 -8.04
N GLU A 186 5.02 -0.56 -6.82
CA GLU A 186 4.06 -0.32 -5.75
C GLU A 186 4.08 1.15 -5.35
N LEU A 187 2.86 1.74 -5.23
CA LEU A 187 2.65 3.10 -4.79
C LEU A 187 2.19 3.11 -3.33
N GLY A 188 2.68 4.04 -2.54
CA GLY A 188 2.21 4.27 -1.17
C GLY A 188 2.53 5.66 -0.67
N GLY A 189 2.06 6.03 0.51
CA GLY A 189 2.54 7.21 1.22
C GLY A 189 3.95 7.01 1.78
N THR A 190 4.63 8.08 2.16
CA THR A 190 5.96 8.00 2.78
C THR A 190 5.96 7.18 4.08
N ASP A 191 4.83 7.10 4.79
CA ASP A 191 4.62 6.27 5.98
C ASP A 191 4.58 4.75 5.68
N GLN A 192 4.42 4.36 4.40
CA GLN A 192 4.39 2.97 3.97
C GLN A 192 5.75 2.43 3.51
N LYS A 193 6.81 3.26 3.57
CA LYS A 193 8.14 2.92 3.03
C LYS A 193 8.65 1.55 3.48
N PHE A 194 8.54 1.25 4.77
CA PHE A 194 8.98 -0.03 5.33
C PHE A 194 8.23 -1.21 4.68
N ASN A 195 6.91 -1.13 4.63
CA ASN A 195 6.07 -2.21 4.07
C ASN A 195 6.35 -2.43 2.58
N LEU A 196 6.55 -1.35 1.82
CA LEU A 196 6.88 -1.43 0.39
C LEU A 196 8.25 -2.08 0.16
N LEU A 197 9.24 -1.76 1.01
CA LEU A 197 10.56 -2.38 0.96
C LEU A 197 10.52 -3.87 1.31
N LEU A 198 9.68 -4.26 2.25
CA LEU A 198 9.47 -5.67 2.58
C LEU A 198 8.85 -6.43 1.40
N GLY A 199 7.96 -5.79 0.64
CA GLY A 199 7.43 -6.32 -0.62
C GLY A 199 8.53 -6.64 -1.63
N ARG A 200 9.51 -5.74 -1.78
CA ARG A 200 10.70 -5.98 -2.61
C ARG A 200 11.48 -7.21 -2.15
N LYS A 201 11.80 -7.25 -0.83
CA LYS A 201 12.57 -8.35 -0.24
C LYS A 201 11.86 -9.69 -0.44
N LEU A 202 10.57 -9.77 -0.21
CA LEU A 202 9.81 -11.01 -0.39
C LEU A 202 9.76 -11.45 -1.85
N GLN A 203 9.68 -10.52 -2.80
CA GLN A 203 9.78 -10.84 -4.23
C GLN A 203 11.15 -11.43 -4.59
N GLU A 204 12.25 -10.87 -4.05
CA GLU A 204 13.61 -11.42 -4.23
C GLU A 204 13.71 -12.85 -3.69
N ASP A 205 13.17 -13.12 -2.51
CA ASP A 205 13.16 -14.46 -1.90
C ASP A 205 12.35 -15.47 -2.73
N HIS A 206 11.38 -14.98 -3.52
CA HIS A 206 10.61 -15.77 -4.48
C HIS A 206 11.24 -15.78 -5.90
N ASN A 207 12.52 -15.39 -6.05
CA ASN A 207 13.23 -15.32 -7.34
C ASN A 207 12.53 -14.44 -8.39
N MET A 208 11.82 -13.40 -7.95
CA MET A 208 11.18 -12.42 -8.81
C MET A 208 12.04 -11.16 -8.93
N LYS A 209 11.87 -10.40 -10.03
CA LYS A 209 12.41 -9.04 -10.10
C LYS A 209 11.66 -8.16 -9.08
N PRO A 210 12.37 -7.51 -8.15
CA PRO A 210 11.71 -6.73 -7.10
C PRO A 210 11.02 -5.51 -7.68
N GLN A 211 9.89 -5.14 -7.08
CA GLN A 211 9.12 -3.95 -7.47
C GLN A 211 9.90 -2.65 -7.20
N THR A 212 9.65 -1.63 -8.00
CA THR A 212 10.05 -0.26 -7.67
C THR A 212 9.04 0.32 -6.69
N CYS A 213 9.52 0.95 -5.61
CA CYS A 213 8.63 1.61 -4.65
C CYS A 213 8.60 3.10 -4.92
N ILE A 214 7.40 3.65 -5.07
CA ILE A 214 7.18 5.08 -5.30
C ILE A 214 6.35 5.63 -4.15
N MET A 215 6.97 6.50 -3.35
CA MET A 215 6.34 7.14 -2.21
C MET A 215 5.77 8.50 -2.61
N MET A 216 4.51 8.69 -2.29
CA MET A 216 3.82 9.96 -2.43
C MET A 216 3.87 10.74 -1.12
N PRO A 217 3.90 12.08 -1.17
CA PRO A 217 3.82 12.89 0.04
C PRO A 217 2.50 12.64 0.77
N ILE A 218 2.56 12.73 2.10
CA ILE A 218 1.37 12.67 2.95
C ILE A 218 0.70 14.04 2.91
N LEU A 219 -0.61 14.05 2.70
CA LEU A 219 -1.40 15.26 2.79
C LEU A 219 -1.67 15.59 4.25
N GLU A 220 -1.38 16.82 4.65
CA GLU A 220 -1.73 17.34 5.97
C GLU A 220 -3.25 17.48 6.10
N GLY A 221 -3.75 17.25 7.31
CA GLY A 221 -5.14 17.44 7.63
C GLY A 221 -5.52 18.91 7.79
N LEU A 222 -6.78 19.16 8.12
CA LEU A 222 -7.32 20.51 8.33
C LEU A 222 -6.66 21.26 9.49
N ASP A 223 -5.97 20.53 10.38
CA ASP A 223 -5.18 21.10 11.48
C ASP A 223 -3.81 21.65 11.03
N GLY A 224 -3.39 21.41 9.77
CA GLY A 224 -2.13 21.90 9.22
C GLY A 224 -0.86 21.31 9.86
N ILE A 225 -0.97 20.25 10.63
CA ILE A 225 0.14 19.66 11.41
C ILE A 225 0.22 18.15 11.23
N LYS A 226 -0.90 17.44 11.45
CA LYS A 226 -0.95 15.97 11.38
C LYS A 226 -1.40 15.51 10.01
N LYS A 227 -1.03 14.28 9.66
CA LYS A 227 -1.54 13.67 8.43
C LYS A 227 -3.08 13.68 8.41
N MET A 228 -3.65 13.92 7.25
CA MET A 228 -5.09 13.80 7.05
C MET A 228 -5.56 12.40 7.40
N SER A 229 -6.49 12.30 8.35
CA SER A 229 -7.00 11.01 8.82
C SER A 229 -8.37 11.16 9.45
N LYS A 230 -9.25 10.21 9.19
CA LYS A 230 -10.57 10.13 9.83
C LYS A 230 -10.47 9.94 11.35
N SER A 231 -9.50 9.12 11.80
CA SER A 231 -9.30 8.90 13.23
C SER A 231 -8.86 10.15 13.99
N LEU A 232 -8.35 11.16 13.28
CA LEU A 232 -7.97 12.46 13.83
C LEU A 232 -9.03 13.53 13.60
N ASN A 233 -10.13 13.20 12.91
CA ASN A 233 -11.21 14.12 12.56
C ASN A 233 -10.73 15.41 11.86
N ASN A 234 -9.66 15.31 11.07
CA ASN A 234 -8.99 16.41 10.35
C ASN A 234 -9.00 16.19 8.82
N TYR A 235 -10.04 15.55 8.29
CA TYR A 235 -10.12 15.12 6.89
C TYR A 235 -11.25 15.81 6.13
N ILE A 236 -11.14 15.76 4.79
CA ILE A 236 -12.22 16.09 3.85
C ILE A 236 -12.53 14.79 3.09
N SER A 237 -13.78 14.34 3.13
CA SER A 237 -14.23 13.17 2.36
C SER A 237 -14.29 13.51 0.87
N ILE A 238 -14.01 12.54 0.01
CA ILE A 238 -14.21 12.70 -1.45
C ILE A 238 -15.69 12.59 -1.86
N SER A 239 -16.55 12.28 -0.92
CA SER A 239 -17.99 12.15 -1.08
C SER A 239 -18.79 13.29 -0.43
N ASP A 240 -18.12 14.22 0.25
CA ASP A 240 -18.76 15.42 0.78
C ASP A 240 -19.18 16.33 -0.39
N GLU A 241 -20.38 16.97 -0.27
CA GLU A 241 -20.93 17.93 -1.22
C GLU A 241 -20.32 19.32 -1.04
#